data_1289cc0e40569e4b6cf02b11957a6892
#
_entry.id   1289cc0e40569e4b6cf02b11957a6892
#
_cell.length_a   1.000
_cell.length_b   1.000
_cell.length_c   1.000
_cell.angle_alpha   90.00
_cell.angle_beta   90.00
_cell.angle_gamma   90.00
#
_symmetry.space_group_name_H-M   'P 1'
#
loop_
_entity.id
_entity.type
_entity.pdbx_description
1 polymer ?
#
loop_
_entity_poly.entity_id
_entity_poly.type
_entity_poly.pdbx_seq_one_letter_code
_entity_poly.pdbx_strand_id
1 'polypeptide(L)'
;EMCIRDRYSYIMVDLGGSSFFWQFWQGGYTLYGGILGGMGAITLYAKLTKQKALPLLDAVTPGALLALCGLRLAEGFTGQGFSKQMDDICWYFLPFQNEDGQMLVWAYEAIVAAVALVIVLVQGRRQKIAGRTLETGLTIISVMQVLLDSWRADELIRFGFVRLNMLMAALTLAVLLASRLTRCIRRDGLKRISITRIVMLMLGAGVCIAVEFALDKSAINNGILYGVMMLALVPMFIAVLLDDGRIQTAEERK
;
A
#
# COMPACT_ATOMS: atom_id res chain seq x y z
N GLU A 1 5.23 -26.79 5.25
CA GLU A 1 4.83 -25.36 5.15
C GLU A 1 5.67 -24.53 6.10
N MET A 2 6.80 -24.02 5.62
CA MET A 2 7.55 -23.02 6.37
C MET A 2 6.86 -21.66 6.22
N CYS A 3 6.03 -21.34 7.20
CA CYS A 3 5.39 -20.04 7.30
C CYS A 3 6.45 -18.94 7.43
N ILE A 4 6.18 -17.74 6.92
CA ILE A 4 7.02 -16.53 7.08
C ILE A 4 7.42 -16.33 8.55
N ARG A 5 6.56 -16.73 9.50
CA ARG A 5 6.83 -16.74 10.95
C ARG A 5 8.07 -17.56 11.33
N ASP A 6 8.20 -18.75 10.77
CA ASP A 6 9.30 -19.66 11.13
C ASP A 6 10.64 -19.13 10.63
N ARG A 7 10.61 -18.43 9.51
CA ARG A 7 11.79 -17.78 8.94
C ARG A 7 12.28 -16.58 9.75
N TYR A 8 11.36 -15.83 10.38
CA TYR A 8 11.74 -14.68 11.21
C TYR A 8 12.18 -15.07 12.61
N SER A 9 11.57 -16.08 13.20
CA SER A 9 12.08 -16.71 14.43
C SER A 9 13.47 -17.28 14.19
N TYR A 10 13.74 -17.88 13.03
CA TYR A 10 15.05 -18.35 12.63
C TYR A 10 16.07 -17.20 12.45
N ILE A 11 15.69 -16.07 11.81
CA ILE A 11 16.59 -14.91 11.66
C ILE A 11 16.90 -14.26 12.99
N MET A 12 15.93 -14.18 13.91
CA MET A 12 16.13 -13.56 15.22
C MET A 12 16.85 -14.48 16.21
N VAL A 13 16.71 -15.80 16.08
CA VAL A 13 17.37 -16.78 16.98
C VAL A 13 18.73 -17.18 16.45
N ASP A 14 18.95 -17.20 15.13
CA ASP A 14 20.17 -17.69 14.51
C ASP A 14 20.93 -16.59 13.76
N LEU A 15 21.25 -15.50 14.44
CA LEU A 15 22.11 -14.42 13.92
C LEU A 15 23.54 -14.89 13.57
N GLY A 16 23.81 -16.21 13.59
CA GLY A 16 25.07 -16.83 13.23
C GLY A 16 25.16 -17.36 11.79
N GLY A 17 24.07 -17.41 11.03
CA GLY A 17 24.05 -18.04 9.70
C GLY A 17 23.95 -17.07 8.53
N SER A 18 25.10 -16.64 7.99
CA SER A 18 25.21 -15.85 6.75
C SER A 18 24.66 -16.55 5.49
N SER A 19 24.36 -17.84 5.55
CA SER A 19 23.85 -18.64 4.43
C SER A 19 22.37 -18.35 4.07
N PHE A 20 21.61 -17.77 4.97
CA PHE A 20 20.17 -17.59 4.84
C PHE A 20 19.75 -16.51 3.80
N PHE A 21 20.54 -15.48 3.63
CA PHE A 21 20.28 -14.42 2.63
C PHE A 21 20.29 -14.92 1.18
N TRP A 22 20.99 -16.01 0.90
CA TRP A 22 21.13 -16.56 -0.43
C TRP A 22 20.06 -17.59 -0.80
N GLN A 23 19.29 -18.05 0.19
CA GLN A 23 18.26 -19.08 -0.01
C GLN A 23 16.89 -18.47 -0.38
N PHE A 24 16.86 -17.57 -1.38
CA PHE A 24 15.65 -16.88 -1.81
C PHE A 24 14.54 -17.84 -2.31
N TRP A 25 14.89 -19.05 -2.75
CA TRP A 25 13.93 -20.07 -3.19
C TRP A 25 13.06 -20.66 -2.07
N GLN A 26 13.39 -20.43 -0.81
CA GLN A 26 12.60 -20.93 0.32
C GLN A 26 11.36 -20.05 0.64
N GLY A 27 11.07 -19.02 -0.15
CA GLY A 27 9.95 -18.13 0.06
C GLY A 27 10.24 -16.98 1.04
N GLY A 28 9.22 -16.41 1.67
CA GLY A 28 9.37 -15.29 2.62
C GLY A 28 9.48 -13.93 1.94
N TYR A 29 8.88 -13.77 0.78
CA TYR A 29 8.84 -12.50 0.05
C TYR A 29 7.80 -11.56 0.65
N THR A 30 8.17 -10.30 0.82
CA THR A 30 7.24 -9.24 1.19
C THR A 30 6.97 -8.36 -0.02
N LEU A 31 5.73 -7.84 -0.13
CA LEU A 31 5.34 -6.91 -1.20
C LEU A 31 6.30 -5.71 -1.25
N TYR A 32 6.56 -5.10 -0.11
CA TYR A 32 7.43 -3.91 -0.03
C TYR A 32 8.91 -4.24 -0.29
N GLY A 33 9.36 -5.42 0.07
CA GLY A 33 10.69 -5.91 -0.33
C GLY A 33 10.83 -5.98 -1.86
N GLY A 34 9.81 -6.50 -2.53
CA GLY A 34 9.75 -6.54 -3.99
C GLY A 34 9.70 -5.14 -4.63
N ILE A 35 8.89 -4.22 -4.08
CA ILE A 35 8.81 -2.83 -4.55
C ILE A 35 10.17 -2.12 -4.40
N LEU A 36 10.78 -2.18 -3.22
CA LEU A 36 12.07 -1.53 -2.96
C LEU A 36 13.20 -2.14 -3.80
N GLY A 37 13.25 -3.47 -3.90
CA GLY A 37 14.22 -4.18 -4.73
C GLY A 37 14.08 -3.83 -6.21
N GLY A 38 12.85 -3.83 -6.75
CA GLY A 38 12.56 -3.45 -8.12
C GLY A 38 12.90 -1.99 -8.41
N MET A 39 12.52 -1.07 -7.54
CA MET A 39 12.88 0.35 -7.66
C MET A 39 14.40 0.55 -7.58
N GLY A 40 15.07 -0.16 -6.70
CA GLY A 40 16.52 -0.15 -6.57
C GLY A 40 17.23 -0.65 -7.84
N ALA A 41 16.78 -1.77 -8.38
CA ALA A 41 17.33 -2.35 -9.61
C ALA A 41 17.15 -1.41 -10.81
N ILE A 42 15.95 -0.83 -10.99
CA ILE A 42 15.67 0.12 -12.07
C ILE A 42 16.50 1.40 -11.92
N THR A 43 16.66 1.88 -10.68
CA THR A 43 17.48 3.08 -10.40
C THR A 43 18.95 2.81 -10.68
N LEU A 44 19.45 1.63 -10.32
CA LEU A 44 20.82 1.19 -10.64
C LEU A 44 21.03 1.08 -12.16
N TYR A 45 20.10 0.43 -12.86
CA TYR A 45 20.12 0.34 -14.32
C TYR A 45 20.15 1.72 -14.97
N ALA A 46 19.29 2.65 -14.51
CA ALA A 46 19.24 4.02 -15.00
C ALA A 46 20.59 4.74 -14.82
N LYS A 47 21.26 4.55 -13.68
CA LYS A 47 22.59 5.12 -13.43
C LYS A 47 23.65 4.53 -14.37
N LEU A 48 23.66 3.21 -14.57
CA LEU A 48 24.60 2.54 -15.46
C LEU A 48 24.42 2.98 -16.93
N THR A 49 23.17 3.16 -17.36
CA THR A 49 22.84 3.59 -18.74
C THR A 49 22.80 5.10 -18.92
N LYS A 50 23.10 5.88 -17.86
CA LYS A 50 23.03 7.35 -17.84
C LYS A 50 21.67 7.90 -18.22
N GLN A 51 20.61 7.15 -17.95
CA GLN A 51 19.19 7.56 -18.19
C GLN A 51 18.59 8.14 -16.91
N LYS A 52 17.46 8.86 -17.07
CA LYS A 52 16.69 9.38 -15.92
C LYS A 52 15.87 8.23 -15.33
N ALA A 53 16.01 7.97 -14.02
CA ALA A 53 15.33 6.87 -13.34
C ALA A 53 13.78 7.04 -13.28
N LEU A 54 13.28 8.26 -13.07
CA LEU A 54 11.84 8.50 -12.90
C LEU A 54 11.00 8.11 -14.12
N PRO A 55 11.35 8.46 -15.37
CA PRO A 55 10.60 8.00 -16.53
C PRO A 55 10.61 6.48 -16.72
N LEU A 56 11.71 5.81 -16.37
CA LEU A 56 11.81 4.35 -16.41
C LEU A 56 10.89 3.70 -15.37
N LEU A 57 10.87 4.23 -14.15
CA LEU A 57 9.98 3.78 -13.10
C LEU A 57 8.51 3.96 -13.50
N ASP A 58 8.15 5.09 -14.10
CA ASP A 58 6.79 5.32 -14.62
C ASP A 58 6.41 4.31 -15.69
N ALA A 59 7.34 4.00 -16.61
CA ALA A 59 7.08 3.04 -17.70
C ALA A 59 6.87 1.60 -17.17
N VAL A 60 7.54 1.22 -16.09
CA VAL A 60 7.44 -0.12 -15.49
C VAL A 60 6.23 -0.24 -14.55
N THR A 61 5.73 0.86 -13.99
CA THR A 61 4.64 0.85 -12.99
C THR A 61 3.39 0.09 -13.45
N PRO A 62 2.85 0.26 -14.68
CA PRO A 62 1.68 -0.52 -15.12
C PRO A 62 1.96 -2.02 -15.14
N GLY A 63 3.14 -2.44 -15.59
CA GLY A 63 3.55 -3.85 -15.59
C GLY A 63 3.66 -4.41 -14.17
N ALA A 64 4.18 -3.64 -13.23
CA ALA A 64 4.27 -4.03 -11.82
C ALA A 64 2.88 -4.18 -11.18
N LEU A 65 1.92 -3.29 -11.49
CA LEU A 65 0.53 -3.40 -11.01
C LEU A 65 -0.18 -4.61 -11.60
N LEU A 66 0.06 -4.92 -12.88
CA LEU A 66 -0.48 -6.13 -13.51
C LEU A 66 0.09 -7.39 -12.86
N ALA A 67 1.40 -7.43 -12.61
CA ALA A 67 2.04 -8.53 -11.91
C ALA A 67 1.50 -8.68 -10.48
N LEU A 68 1.28 -7.58 -9.76
CA LEU A 68 0.67 -7.60 -8.43
C LEU A 68 -0.75 -8.17 -8.48
N CYS A 69 -1.58 -7.77 -9.44
CA CYS A 69 -2.92 -8.32 -9.62
C CYS A 69 -2.85 -9.84 -9.83
N GLY A 70 -1.97 -10.33 -10.70
CA GLY A 70 -1.76 -11.75 -10.94
C GLY A 70 -1.27 -12.51 -9.70
N LEU A 71 -0.35 -11.93 -8.93
CA LEU A 71 0.15 -12.51 -7.68
C LEU A 71 -0.98 -12.64 -6.63
N ARG A 72 -1.83 -11.62 -6.50
CA ARG A 72 -2.96 -11.67 -5.56
C ARG A 72 -4.00 -12.73 -5.97
N LEU A 73 -4.27 -12.86 -7.25
CA LEU A 73 -5.13 -13.96 -7.75
C LEU A 73 -4.50 -15.34 -7.49
N ALA A 74 -3.19 -15.46 -7.60
CA ALA A 74 -2.48 -16.70 -7.32
C ALA A 74 -2.52 -17.08 -5.82
N GLU A 75 -2.59 -16.13 -4.89
CA GLU A 75 -2.77 -16.41 -3.46
C GLU A 75 -4.05 -17.22 -3.18
N GLY A 76 -5.13 -16.99 -3.94
CA GLY A 76 -6.36 -17.76 -3.83
C GLY A 76 -6.20 -19.27 -4.06
N PHE A 77 -5.20 -19.67 -4.87
CA PHE A 77 -4.89 -21.09 -5.10
C PHE A 77 -3.98 -21.68 -4.01
N THR A 78 -3.29 -20.85 -3.24
CA THR A 78 -2.37 -21.31 -2.19
C THR A 78 -3.01 -21.36 -0.81
N GLY A 79 -4.29 -20.98 -0.69
CA GLY A 79 -5.00 -20.95 0.59
C GLY A 79 -4.56 -19.81 1.51
N GLN A 80 -3.97 -18.75 0.95
CA GLN A 80 -3.54 -17.56 1.70
C GLN A 80 -4.45 -16.37 1.38
N GLY A 81 -4.36 -15.31 2.19
CA GLY A 81 -5.12 -14.08 1.95
C GLY A 81 -6.59 -14.17 2.34
N PHE A 82 -6.92 -14.96 3.35
CA PHE A 82 -8.25 -15.00 3.95
C PHE A 82 -8.34 -14.09 5.17
N SER A 83 -9.54 -13.62 5.48
CA SER A 83 -9.79 -12.87 6.71
C SER A 83 -9.91 -13.79 7.91
N LYS A 84 -9.86 -13.20 9.12
CA LYS A 84 -10.35 -13.87 10.32
C LYS A 84 -11.83 -14.18 10.15
N GLN A 85 -12.30 -15.24 10.81
CA GLN A 85 -13.73 -15.53 10.89
C GLN A 85 -14.42 -14.37 11.61
N MET A 86 -15.42 -13.78 10.97
CA MET A 86 -16.12 -12.60 11.48
C MET A 86 -17.58 -12.98 11.73
N ASP A 87 -17.96 -12.99 13.00
CA ASP A 87 -19.33 -13.35 13.42
C ASP A 87 -20.34 -12.19 13.30
N ASP A 88 -19.90 -11.04 12.79
CA ASP A 88 -20.71 -9.83 12.72
C ASP A 88 -21.61 -9.77 11.47
N ILE A 89 -22.89 -9.51 11.67
CA ILE A 89 -23.94 -9.42 10.63
C ILE A 89 -23.56 -8.46 9.49
N CYS A 90 -22.77 -7.41 9.77
CA CYS A 90 -22.37 -6.42 8.76
C CYS A 90 -21.52 -6.98 7.62
N TRP A 91 -20.88 -8.14 7.83
CA TRP A 91 -19.97 -8.73 6.86
C TRP A 91 -20.66 -9.63 5.85
N TYR A 92 -21.87 -10.14 6.16
CA TYR A 92 -22.64 -11.00 5.25
C TYR A 92 -23.05 -10.31 3.93
N PHE A 93 -23.03 -8.98 3.89
CA PHE A 93 -23.36 -8.20 2.68
C PHE A 93 -22.16 -7.97 1.76
N LEU A 94 -20.95 -8.30 2.19
CA LEU A 94 -19.78 -8.11 1.36
C LEU A 94 -19.63 -9.29 0.37
N PRO A 95 -19.41 -9.02 -0.91
CA PRO A 95 -19.14 -10.07 -1.89
C PRO A 95 -17.79 -10.74 -1.61
N PHE A 96 -17.56 -11.90 -2.23
CA PHE A 96 -16.31 -12.67 -2.10
C PHE A 96 -16.04 -13.19 -0.68
N GLN A 97 -16.95 -14.06 -0.22
CA GLN A 97 -16.79 -14.83 1.01
C GLN A 97 -16.65 -16.33 0.66
N ASN A 98 -15.93 -17.07 1.50
CA ASN A 98 -15.85 -18.50 1.48
C ASN A 98 -17.06 -19.11 2.20
N GLU A 99 -17.28 -20.42 2.04
CA GLU A 99 -18.31 -21.21 2.75
C GLU A 99 -18.18 -21.12 4.28
N ASP A 100 -16.96 -20.91 4.78
CA ASP A 100 -16.64 -20.74 6.21
C ASP A 100 -16.91 -19.31 6.75
N GLY A 101 -17.48 -18.40 5.96
CA GLY A 101 -17.73 -17.00 6.35
C GLY A 101 -16.47 -16.12 6.42
N GLN A 102 -15.36 -16.58 5.84
CA GLN A 102 -14.14 -15.77 5.72
C GLN A 102 -14.16 -14.94 4.44
N MET A 103 -13.71 -13.70 4.51
CA MET A 103 -13.58 -12.83 3.34
C MET A 103 -12.33 -13.23 2.53
N LEU A 104 -12.47 -13.22 1.22
CA LEU A 104 -11.38 -13.45 0.26
C LEU A 104 -10.59 -12.14 0.08
N VAL A 105 -9.69 -11.81 1.02
CA VAL A 105 -8.94 -10.54 1.00
C VAL A 105 -8.06 -10.44 -0.24
N TRP A 106 -7.49 -11.56 -0.70
CA TRP A 106 -6.74 -11.61 -1.96
C TRP A 106 -7.55 -11.12 -3.17
N ALA A 107 -8.87 -11.38 -3.20
CA ALA A 107 -9.73 -10.92 -4.30
C ALA A 107 -9.90 -9.40 -4.26
N TYR A 108 -10.10 -8.82 -3.08
CA TYR A 108 -10.17 -7.37 -2.91
C TYR A 108 -8.85 -6.69 -3.28
N GLU A 109 -7.72 -7.26 -2.87
CA GLU A 109 -6.39 -6.75 -3.23
C GLU A 109 -6.14 -6.84 -4.75
N ALA A 110 -6.57 -7.91 -5.40
CA ALA A 110 -6.49 -8.04 -6.86
C ALA A 110 -7.36 -7.01 -7.58
N ILE A 111 -8.60 -6.76 -7.11
CA ILE A 111 -9.49 -5.73 -7.67
C ILE A 111 -8.85 -4.35 -7.52
N VAL A 112 -8.32 -4.03 -6.35
CA VAL A 112 -7.66 -2.73 -6.12
C VAL A 112 -6.44 -2.56 -7.02
N ALA A 113 -5.62 -3.60 -7.19
CA ALA A 113 -4.49 -3.58 -8.10
C ALA A 113 -4.93 -3.36 -9.57
N ALA A 114 -6.03 -4.00 -10.00
CA ALA A 114 -6.61 -3.80 -11.33
C ALA A 114 -7.16 -2.38 -11.52
N VAL A 115 -7.86 -1.84 -10.53
CA VAL A 115 -8.34 -0.44 -10.54
C VAL A 115 -7.17 0.54 -10.58
N ALA A 116 -6.13 0.32 -9.78
CA ALA A 116 -4.92 1.13 -9.80
C ALA A 116 -4.24 1.09 -11.18
N LEU A 117 -4.17 -0.10 -11.81
CA LEU A 117 -3.65 -0.27 -13.16
C LEU A 117 -4.43 0.58 -14.17
N VAL A 118 -5.76 0.53 -14.14
CA VAL A 118 -6.62 1.32 -15.06
C VAL A 118 -6.38 2.82 -14.84
N ILE A 119 -6.37 3.29 -13.58
CA ILE A 119 -6.13 4.70 -13.24
C ILE A 119 -4.76 5.14 -13.78
N VAL A 120 -3.72 4.35 -13.52
CA VAL A 120 -2.34 4.63 -13.94
C VAL A 120 -2.20 4.64 -15.46
N LEU A 121 -2.85 3.73 -16.19
CA LEU A 121 -2.86 3.71 -17.65
C LEU A 121 -3.57 4.93 -18.24
N VAL A 122 -4.72 5.31 -17.69
CA VAL A 122 -5.47 6.50 -18.15
C VAL A 122 -4.68 7.78 -17.86
N GLN A 123 -4.08 7.86 -16.66
CA GLN A 123 -3.30 9.01 -16.23
C GLN A 123 -1.99 9.12 -17.03
N GLY A 124 -1.28 8.02 -17.26
CA GLY A 124 -0.02 7.98 -18.00
C GLY A 124 -0.15 8.45 -19.45
N ARG A 125 -1.35 8.30 -20.07
CA ARG A 125 -1.65 8.85 -21.40
C ARG A 125 -1.79 10.37 -21.41
N ARG A 126 -2.18 10.97 -20.29
CA ARG A 126 -2.47 12.41 -20.17
C ARG A 126 -1.33 13.21 -19.54
N GLN A 127 -0.52 12.59 -18.71
CA GLN A 127 0.50 13.28 -17.92
C GLN A 127 1.90 13.13 -18.53
N LYS A 128 2.61 14.26 -18.60
CA LYS A 128 4.01 14.33 -19.09
C LYS A 128 5.05 14.45 -17.96
N ILE A 129 4.61 14.52 -16.70
CA ILE A 129 5.49 14.75 -15.57
C ILE A 129 6.07 13.42 -15.10
N ALA A 130 7.40 13.28 -15.15
CA ALA A 130 8.10 12.07 -14.73
C ALA A 130 7.95 11.80 -13.22
N GLY A 131 7.68 10.54 -12.86
CA GLY A 131 7.47 10.08 -11.49
C GLY A 131 6.01 10.09 -11.02
N ARG A 132 5.09 10.69 -11.79
CA ARG A 132 3.68 10.83 -11.37
C ARG A 132 2.92 9.51 -11.41
N THR A 133 3.16 8.73 -12.43
CA THR A 133 2.53 7.42 -12.62
C THR A 133 2.89 6.48 -11.47
N LEU A 134 4.17 6.44 -11.12
CA LEU A 134 4.69 5.71 -9.98
C LEU A 134 4.06 6.18 -8.67
N GLU A 135 4.07 7.51 -8.41
CA GLU A 135 3.50 8.06 -7.18
C GLU A 135 2.02 7.73 -7.01
N THR A 136 1.25 7.81 -8.09
CA THR A 136 -0.18 7.48 -8.06
C THR A 136 -0.40 6.00 -7.77
N GLY A 137 0.29 5.11 -8.47
CA GLY A 137 0.21 3.67 -8.25
C GLY A 137 0.59 3.29 -6.81
N LEU A 138 1.73 3.77 -6.33
CA LEU A 138 2.17 3.51 -4.95
C LEU A 138 1.20 4.07 -3.91
N THR A 139 0.62 5.25 -4.15
CA THR A 139 -0.34 5.85 -3.21
C THR A 139 -1.60 4.98 -3.09
N ILE A 140 -2.18 4.56 -4.22
CA ILE A 140 -3.40 3.72 -4.22
C ILE A 140 -3.12 2.41 -3.49
N ILE A 141 -2.04 1.72 -3.84
CA ILE A 141 -1.69 0.45 -3.22
C ILE A 141 -1.39 0.63 -1.73
N SER A 142 -0.65 1.67 -1.32
CA SER A 142 -0.34 1.88 0.10
C SER A 142 -1.58 2.21 0.94
N VAL A 143 -2.49 3.05 0.45
CA VAL A 143 -3.75 3.37 1.15
C VAL A 143 -4.59 2.11 1.35
N MET A 144 -4.74 1.31 0.30
CA MET A 144 -5.54 0.08 0.37
C MET A 144 -4.86 -1.02 1.17
N GLN A 145 -3.52 -1.11 1.12
CA GLN A 145 -2.79 -2.08 1.91
C GLN A 145 -2.95 -1.84 3.42
N VAL A 146 -2.98 -0.58 3.88
CA VAL A 146 -3.27 -0.25 5.29
C VAL A 146 -4.60 -0.85 5.74
N LEU A 147 -5.65 -0.77 4.90
CA LEU A 147 -6.97 -1.31 5.23
C LEU A 147 -7.02 -2.84 5.11
N LEU A 148 -6.60 -3.38 3.94
CA LEU A 148 -6.78 -4.78 3.61
C LEU A 148 -5.87 -5.71 4.42
N ASP A 149 -4.66 -5.25 4.77
CA ASP A 149 -3.75 -6.01 5.62
C ASP A 149 -4.29 -6.19 7.05
N SER A 150 -5.06 -5.22 7.54
CA SER A 150 -5.77 -5.32 8.83
C SER A 150 -6.81 -6.45 8.84
N TRP A 151 -7.44 -6.76 7.68
CA TRP A 151 -8.43 -7.82 7.57
C TRP A 151 -7.82 -9.22 7.48
N ARG A 152 -6.59 -9.36 7.00
CA ARG A 152 -5.95 -10.67 6.78
C ARG A 152 -5.79 -11.46 8.07
N ALA A 153 -6.05 -12.76 8.02
CA ALA A 153 -5.80 -13.68 9.13
C ALA A 153 -4.37 -14.20 9.17
N ASP A 154 -3.63 -14.07 8.06
CA ASP A 154 -2.29 -14.62 7.90
C ASP A 154 -1.37 -14.19 9.05
N GLU A 155 -0.58 -15.12 9.55
CA GLU A 155 0.41 -14.88 10.59
C GLU A 155 1.65 -14.17 9.99
N LEU A 156 1.48 -12.91 9.61
CA LEU A 156 2.57 -12.06 9.16
C LEU A 156 3.36 -11.51 10.35
N ILE A 157 4.60 -11.12 10.10
CA ILE A 157 5.47 -10.50 11.09
C ILE A 157 4.78 -9.29 11.71
N ARG A 158 4.70 -9.28 13.04
CA ARG A 158 4.10 -8.19 13.82
C ARG A 158 5.14 -7.52 14.69
N PHE A 159 5.13 -6.20 14.71
CA PHE A 159 5.80 -5.39 15.71
C PHE A 159 4.75 -4.90 16.71
N GLY A 160 4.59 -5.62 17.82
CA GLY A 160 3.51 -5.36 18.77
C GLY A 160 2.15 -5.64 18.15
N PHE A 161 1.30 -4.63 18.03
CA PHE A 161 -0.04 -4.70 17.44
C PHE A 161 -0.08 -4.38 15.93
N VAL A 162 1.01 -3.84 15.36
CA VAL A 162 1.08 -3.42 13.94
C VAL A 162 1.81 -4.47 13.11
N ARG A 163 1.27 -4.81 11.95
CA ARG A 163 1.92 -5.68 10.98
C ARG A 163 3.00 -4.95 10.19
N LEU A 164 4.08 -5.64 9.87
CA LEU A 164 5.20 -5.05 9.12
C LEU A 164 4.77 -4.46 7.78
N ASN A 165 3.93 -5.17 7.02
CA ASN A 165 3.44 -4.68 5.72
C ASN A 165 2.64 -3.40 5.87
N MET A 166 1.78 -3.30 6.88
CA MET A 166 1.01 -2.12 7.19
C MET A 166 1.91 -0.94 7.59
N LEU A 167 2.95 -1.20 8.40
CA LEU A 167 3.94 -0.18 8.76
C LEU A 167 4.67 0.34 7.51
N MET A 168 5.10 -0.56 6.63
CA MET A 168 5.78 -0.19 5.38
C MET A 168 4.84 0.57 4.43
N ALA A 169 3.56 0.20 4.37
CA ALA A 169 2.54 0.93 3.62
C ALA A 169 2.36 2.35 4.14
N ALA A 170 2.21 2.49 5.45
CA ALA A 170 2.07 3.79 6.12
C ALA A 170 3.32 4.66 5.91
N LEU A 171 4.52 4.09 6.03
CA LEU A 171 5.78 4.80 5.79
C LEU A 171 5.88 5.26 4.33
N THR A 172 5.58 4.39 3.37
CA THR A 172 5.57 4.73 1.95
C THR A 172 4.60 5.88 1.66
N LEU A 173 3.39 5.80 2.22
CA LEU A 173 2.38 6.85 2.10
C LEU A 173 2.86 8.16 2.71
N ALA A 174 3.46 8.13 3.90
CA ALA A 174 4.01 9.32 4.56
C ALA A 174 5.11 9.98 3.71
N VAL A 175 6.03 9.22 3.15
CA VAL A 175 7.10 9.73 2.27
C VAL A 175 6.51 10.36 0.99
N LEU A 176 5.55 9.70 0.36
CA LEU A 176 4.89 10.22 -0.85
C LEU A 176 4.13 11.52 -0.56
N LEU A 177 3.38 11.56 0.54
CA LEU A 177 2.64 12.74 0.98
C LEU A 177 3.58 13.89 1.35
N ALA A 178 4.66 13.62 2.08
CA ALA A 178 5.67 14.61 2.42
C ALA A 178 6.34 15.19 1.16
N SER A 179 6.66 14.34 0.18
CA SER A 179 7.25 14.79 -1.09
C SER A 179 6.30 15.68 -1.90
N ARG A 180 5.02 15.32 -1.95
CA ARG A 180 3.97 16.13 -2.62
C ARG A 180 3.75 17.46 -1.90
N LEU A 181 3.65 17.41 -0.59
CA LEU A 181 3.47 18.60 0.24
C LEU A 181 4.63 19.58 0.08
N THR A 182 5.88 19.10 0.12
CA THR A 182 7.07 19.90 -0.08
C THR A 182 7.06 20.59 -1.46
N ARG A 183 6.64 19.86 -2.51
CA ARG A 183 6.49 20.45 -3.86
C ARG A 183 5.39 21.52 -3.89
N CYS A 184 4.26 21.27 -3.23
CA CYS A 184 3.16 22.22 -3.15
C CYS A 184 3.57 23.51 -2.40
N ILE A 185 4.26 23.36 -1.26
CA ILE A 185 4.76 24.50 -0.46
C ILE A 185 5.80 25.32 -1.24
N ARG A 186 6.73 24.65 -1.93
CA ARG A 186 7.75 25.35 -2.74
C ARG A 186 7.14 26.15 -3.90
N ARG A 187 6.00 25.69 -4.43
CA ARG A 187 5.33 26.33 -5.56
C ARG A 187 4.38 27.45 -5.14
N ASP A 188 3.51 27.19 -4.16
CA ASP A 188 2.39 28.07 -3.79
C ASP A 188 2.59 28.80 -2.48
N GLY A 189 3.68 28.54 -1.77
CA GLY A 189 3.93 29.03 -0.41
C GLY A 189 3.05 28.33 0.62
N LEU A 190 3.21 28.72 1.89
CA LEU A 190 2.48 28.12 3.02
C LEU A 190 1.07 28.72 3.11
N LYS A 191 0.18 28.35 2.20
CA LYS A 191 -1.20 28.82 2.18
C LYS A 191 -2.08 27.99 3.12
N ARG A 192 -3.20 28.57 3.57
CA ARG A 192 -4.19 27.93 4.47
C ARG A 192 -4.64 26.55 3.99
N ILE A 193 -4.77 26.35 2.67
CA ILE A 193 -5.14 25.05 2.08
C ILE A 193 -4.08 23.97 2.32
N SER A 194 -2.78 24.31 2.26
CA SER A 194 -1.70 23.36 2.52
C SER A 194 -1.68 22.93 3.98
N ILE A 195 -1.90 23.86 4.91
CA ILE A 195 -1.96 23.57 6.36
C ILE A 195 -3.16 22.66 6.66
N THR A 196 -4.33 22.95 6.12
CA THR A 196 -5.54 22.12 6.32
C THR A 196 -5.30 20.69 5.82
N ARG A 197 -4.64 20.51 4.66
CA ARG A 197 -4.30 19.18 4.14
C ARG A 197 -3.33 18.43 5.06
N ILE A 198 -2.30 19.09 5.57
CA ILE A 198 -1.37 18.49 6.54
C ILE A 198 -2.14 17.99 7.76
N VAL A 199 -2.98 18.86 8.32
CA VAL A 199 -3.77 18.53 9.51
C VAL A 199 -4.70 17.33 9.22
N MET A 200 -5.40 17.31 8.08
CA MET A 200 -6.25 16.17 7.70
C MET A 200 -5.47 14.87 7.54
N LEU A 201 -4.27 14.93 6.96
CA LEU A 201 -3.41 13.76 6.80
C LEU A 201 -2.90 13.23 8.14
N MET A 202 -2.48 14.13 9.03
CA MET A 202 -2.03 13.76 10.38
C MET A 202 -3.16 13.17 11.21
N LEU A 203 -4.37 13.77 11.15
CA LEU A 203 -5.56 13.24 11.81
C LEU A 203 -5.96 11.88 11.26
N GLY A 204 -5.97 11.70 9.92
CA GLY A 204 -6.28 10.42 9.28
C GLY A 204 -5.31 9.33 9.71
N ALA A 205 -4.01 9.61 9.71
CA ALA A 205 -3.00 8.67 10.18
C ALA A 205 -3.17 8.34 11.67
N GLY A 206 -3.43 9.35 12.50
CA GLY A 206 -3.69 9.16 13.93
C GLY A 206 -4.93 8.29 14.20
N VAL A 207 -6.00 8.51 13.44
CA VAL A 207 -7.23 7.68 13.53
C VAL A 207 -6.93 6.24 13.11
N CYS A 208 -6.20 6.00 12.02
CA CYS A 208 -5.84 4.64 11.60
C CYS A 208 -5.02 3.90 12.68
N ILE A 209 -4.05 4.56 13.30
CA ILE A 209 -3.26 3.98 14.40
C ILE A 209 -4.14 3.70 15.62
N ALA A 210 -5.03 4.63 15.99
CA ALA A 210 -5.94 4.47 17.12
C ALA A 210 -6.93 3.30 16.90
N VAL A 211 -7.46 3.17 15.68
CA VAL A 211 -8.36 2.08 15.31
C VAL A 211 -7.64 0.73 15.37
N GLU A 212 -6.41 0.65 14.86
CA GLU A 212 -5.64 -0.60 14.91
C GLU A 212 -5.34 -1.02 16.36
N PHE A 213 -5.01 -0.07 17.22
CA PHE A 213 -4.87 -0.33 18.65
C PHE A 213 -6.20 -0.77 19.29
N ALA A 214 -7.31 -0.17 18.88
CA ALA A 214 -8.64 -0.53 19.38
C ALA A 214 -9.06 -1.93 18.93
N LEU A 215 -8.75 -2.34 17.69
CA LEU A 215 -8.99 -3.69 17.15
C LEU A 215 -8.27 -4.78 17.96
N ASP A 216 -7.09 -4.45 18.52
CA ASP A 216 -6.32 -5.41 19.33
C ASP A 216 -6.82 -5.51 20.79
N LYS A 217 -7.35 -4.42 21.36
CA LYS A 217 -7.61 -4.32 22.80
C LYS A 217 -9.05 -4.01 23.22
N SER A 218 -9.91 -3.55 22.32
CA SER A 218 -11.26 -3.14 22.69
C SER A 218 -12.31 -4.22 22.39
N ALA A 219 -13.40 -4.20 23.16
CA ALA A 219 -14.59 -5.02 22.94
C ALA A 219 -15.59 -4.35 21.96
N ILE A 220 -15.17 -3.29 21.26
CA ILE A 220 -16.00 -2.59 20.29
C ILE A 220 -16.13 -3.46 19.04
N ASN A 221 -17.33 -3.44 18.43
CA ASN A 221 -17.60 -4.18 17.20
C ASN A 221 -16.58 -3.81 16.11
N ASN A 222 -15.90 -4.83 15.58
CA ASN A 222 -14.85 -4.68 14.57
C ASN A 222 -15.37 -3.96 13.32
N GLY A 223 -16.63 -4.17 12.93
CA GLY A 223 -17.24 -3.51 11.78
C GLY A 223 -17.28 -1.99 11.90
N ILE A 224 -17.59 -1.48 13.09
CA ILE A 224 -17.59 -0.04 13.36
C ILE A 224 -16.16 0.51 13.25
N LEU A 225 -15.18 -0.19 13.82
CA LEU A 225 -13.78 0.22 13.79
C LEU A 225 -13.24 0.29 12.35
N TYR A 226 -13.52 -0.71 11.53
CA TYR A 226 -13.15 -0.69 10.12
C TYR A 226 -13.89 0.40 9.32
N GLY A 227 -15.16 0.67 9.63
CA GLY A 227 -15.91 1.79 9.06
C GLY A 227 -15.26 3.14 9.35
N VAL A 228 -14.81 3.36 10.59
CA VAL A 228 -14.08 4.57 11.00
C VAL A 228 -12.74 4.68 10.25
N MET A 229 -12.01 3.57 10.11
CA MET A 229 -10.75 3.53 9.37
C MET A 229 -10.93 3.85 7.89
N MET A 230 -11.97 3.31 7.24
CA MET A 230 -12.34 3.66 5.87
C MET A 230 -12.65 5.15 5.72
N LEU A 231 -13.46 5.71 6.62
CA LEU A 231 -13.79 7.14 6.61
C LEU A 231 -12.56 8.02 6.81
N ALA A 232 -11.57 7.60 7.60
CA ALA A 232 -10.32 8.31 7.77
C ALA A 232 -9.41 8.25 6.54
N LEU A 233 -9.44 7.15 5.78
CA LEU A 233 -8.63 6.98 4.56
C LEU A 233 -9.20 7.72 3.34
N VAL A 234 -10.51 7.90 3.25
CA VAL A 234 -11.17 8.61 2.13
C VAL A 234 -10.64 10.02 1.92
N PRO A 235 -10.57 10.92 2.92
CA PRO A 235 -10.03 12.26 2.72
C PRO A 235 -8.54 12.25 2.36
N MET A 236 -7.76 11.28 2.85
CA MET A 236 -6.36 11.10 2.44
C MET A 236 -6.26 10.75 0.95
N PHE A 237 -7.08 9.81 0.49
CA PHE A 237 -7.14 9.40 -0.90
C PHE A 237 -7.61 10.54 -1.83
N ILE A 238 -8.66 11.25 -1.45
CA ILE A 238 -9.18 12.40 -2.19
C ILE A 238 -8.16 13.53 -2.26
N ALA A 239 -7.45 13.83 -1.16
CA ALA A 239 -6.40 14.85 -1.14
C ALA A 239 -5.27 14.55 -2.13
N VAL A 240 -4.96 13.27 -2.33
CA VAL A 240 -3.96 12.82 -3.30
C VAL A 240 -4.45 12.97 -4.74
N LEU A 241 -5.70 12.57 -5.04
CA LEU A 241 -6.26 12.61 -6.39
C LEU A 241 -6.57 14.02 -6.88
N LEU A 242 -7.13 14.89 -6.02
CA LEU A 242 -7.53 16.26 -6.40
C LEU A 242 -6.34 17.17 -6.69
N ASP A 243 -5.16 16.87 -6.17
CA ASP A 243 -3.97 17.68 -6.43
C ASP A 243 -3.48 17.53 -7.90
N ASP A 244 -3.81 16.42 -8.53
CA ASP A 244 -3.43 16.16 -9.91
C ASP A 244 -4.12 17.10 -10.92
N GLY A 245 -5.39 17.42 -10.70
CA GLY A 245 -6.17 18.29 -11.59
C GLY A 245 -5.69 19.76 -11.62
N ARG A 246 -5.21 20.27 -10.50
CA ARG A 246 -4.74 21.66 -10.40
C ARG A 246 -3.36 21.88 -10.98
N ILE A 247 -2.54 20.86 -11.04
CA ILE A 247 -1.18 20.95 -11.59
C ILE A 247 -1.24 20.97 -13.12
N GLN A 248 -2.15 20.20 -13.75
CA GLN A 248 -2.37 20.22 -15.20
C GLN A 248 -2.80 21.60 -15.70
N THR A 249 -3.78 22.21 -15.05
CA THR A 249 -4.30 23.53 -15.47
C THR A 249 -3.29 24.68 -15.33
N ALA A 250 -2.25 24.51 -14.53
CA ALA A 250 -1.23 25.54 -14.35
C ALA A 250 -0.01 25.36 -15.27
N GLU A 251 0.24 24.17 -15.79
CA GLU A 251 1.27 23.90 -16.82
C GLU A 251 0.77 24.17 -18.24
N GLU A 252 -0.53 23.97 -18.50
CA GLU A 252 -1.17 24.36 -19.76
C GLU A 252 -1.25 25.89 -19.97
N ARG A 253 -1.08 26.66 -18.90
CA ARG A 253 -1.07 28.14 -18.94
C ARG A 253 0.33 28.76 -19.06
N LYS A 254 1.38 27.97 -19.14
CA LYS A 254 2.75 28.39 -19.41
C LYS A 254 3.21 27.91 -20.76
#